data_cb636ba63966af59f38d2de4a57c2b8f
#
_entry.id   cb636ba63966af59f38d2de4a57c2b8f
#
_cell.length_a   1.000
_cell.length_b   1.000
_cell.length_c   1.000
_cell.angle_alpha   90.00
_cell.angle_beta   90.00
_cell.angle_gamma   90.00
#
_symmetry.space_group_name_H-M   'P 1'
#
loop_
_entity.id
_entity.type
_entity.pdbx_description
1 polymer ?
#
loop_
_entity_poly.entity_id
_entity_poly.type
_entity_poly.pdbx_seq_one_letter_code
_entity_poly.pdbx_strand_id
1 'polypeptide(L)'
;MRFPEFSGEWEKFRVSDFIEFFPTNSLSWDQLEYRGAGLLNLHYGMIHNGLPVQVDVSKNALPSIKEDYYPKKYTLCKEGDIAFADASEDTNDVGKAIEFNNCAGKSIVCGLHTIHGRDRLGLTSIGFKGYLFSSKVYHDQIKSIAQGTKVFSIKASNFDEVILGLPKKEEQKKISSLLMTIDDRILTQSKIIEELTTLR
;
A
#
# COMPACT_ATOMS: atom_id res chain seq x y z
N MET A 1 4.66 4.08 21.93
CA MET A 1 3.59 3.66 22.86
C MET A 1 3.22 2.24 22.50
N ARG A 2 2.99 1.35 23.45
CA ARG A 2 2.59 -0.06 23.26
C ARG A 2 1.42 -0.36 24.19
N PHE A 3 0.54 -1.26 23.79
CA PHE A 3 -0.55 -1.72 24.67
C PHE A 3 0.03 -2.48 25.87
N PRO A 4 -0.44 -2.22 27.11
CA PRO A 4 0.19 -2.73 28.33
C PRO A 4 0.12 -4.25 28.50
N GLU A 5 -0.83 -4.92 27.83
CA GLU A 5 -0.99 -6.37 27.86
C GLU A 5 0.03 -7.13 26.98
N PHE A 6 0.79 -6.42 26.15
CA PHE A 6 1.83 -7.05 25.32
C PHE A 6 3.22 -6.72 25.84
N SER A 7 4.05 -7.74 25.96
CA SER A 7 5.42 -7.68 26.44
C SER A 7 6.37 -8.44 25.52
N GLY A 8 7.66 -8.32 25.76
CA GLY A 8 8.72 -8.93 24.96
C GLY A 8 9.08 -8.11 23.71
N GLU A 9 10.15 -8.47 23.05
CA GLU A 9 10.60 -7.80 21.83
C GLU A 9 9.81 -8.29 20.61
N TRP A 10 9.66 -7.42 19.60
CA TRP A 10 9.14 -7.81 18.29
C TRP A 10 10.19 -8.62 17.55
N GLU A 11 9.78 -9.71 16.94
CA GLU A 11 10.67 -10.55 16.14
C GLU A 11 11.05 -9.81 14.86
N LYS A 12 12.35 -9.82 14.51
CA LYS A 12 12.87 -9.10 13.34
C LYS A 12 12.90 -10.01 12.13
N PHE A 13 12.33 -9.53 11.03
CA PHE A 13 12.32 -10.21 9.74
C PHE A 13 12.85 -9.28 8.65
N ARG A 14 13.62 -9.83 7.74
CA ARG A 14 13.90 -9.19 6.47
C ARG A 14 12.63 -9.22 5.62
N VAL A 15 12.30 -8.11 4.96
CA VAL A 15 11.03 -8.01 4.21
C VAL A 15 10.94 -9.06 3.11
N SER A 16 12.00 -9.31 2.36
CA SER A 16 12.03 -10.34 1.31
C SER A 16 11.90 -11.77 1.83
N ASP A 17 12.12 -12.03 3.12
CA ASP A 17 11.95 -13.36 3.69
C ASP A 17 10.46 -13.75 3.80
N PHE A 18 9.57 -12.78 3.97
CA PHE A 18 8.13 -13.05 4.12
C PHE A 18 7.24 -12.43 3.05
N ILE A 19 7.71 -11.41 2.33
CA ILE A 19 6.98 -10.83 1.20
C ILE A 19 7.50 -11.43 -0.11
N GLU A 20 6.61 -12.07 -0.86
CA GLU A 20 6.81 -12.45 -2.25
C GLU A 20 6.41 -11.30 -3.17
N PHE A 21 7.25 -10.98 -4.15
CA PHE A 21 7.01 -9.90 -5.10
C PHE A 21 6.56 -10.43 -6.46
N PHE A 22 5.62 -9.73 -7.08
CA PHE A 22 5.01 -10.10 -8.37
C PHE A 22 5.27 -9.03 -9.42
N PRO A 23 5.38 -9.44 -10.71
CA PRO A 23 5.45 -8.50 -11.81
C PRO A 23 4.20 -7.62 -11.90
N THR A 24 4.40 -6.38 -12.28
CA THR A 24 3.35 -5.39 -12.51
C THR A 24 3.32 -4.99 -13.99
N ASN A 25 2.24 -4.36 -14.44
CA ASN A 25 2.16 -3.85 -15.80
C ASN A 25 2.70 -2.41 -15.89
N SER A 26 2.93 -1.94 -17.12
CA SER A 26 3.47 -0.59 -17.40
C SER A 26 2.45 0.33 -18.09
N LEU A 27 1.15 0.11 -17.84
CA LEU A 27 0.08 0.89 -18.48
C LEU A 27 0.06 2.32 -17.94
N SER A 28 0.06 3.28 -18.84
CA SER A 28 -0.06 4.70 -18.55
C SER A 28 -1.53 5.15 -18.44
N TRP A 29 -1.78 6.37 -17.98
CA TRP A 29 -3.13 6.87 -17.73
C TRP A 29 -4.03 6.89 -18.95
N ASP A 30 -3.51 7.10 -20.14
CA ASP A 30 -4.27 7.07 -21.41
C ASP A 30 -4.83 5.70 -21.75
N GLN A 31 -4.31 4.64 -21.17
CA GLN A 31 -4.75 3.25 -21.32
C GLN A 31 -5.76 2.81 -20.24
N LEU A 32 -6.10 3.73 -19.33
CA LEU A 32 -7.03 3.50 -18.22
C LEU A 32 -8.29 4.36 -18.37
N GLU A 33 -9.37 3.96 -17.70
CA GLU A 33 -10.63 4.69 -17.66
C GLU A 33 -11.40 4.43 -16.36
N TYR A 34 -12.16 5.42 -15.88
CA TYR A 34 -12.93 5.28 -14.62
C TYR A 34 -14.35 4.72 -14.82
N ARG A 35 -14.81 4.52 -16.06
CA ARG A 35 -16.18 4.08 -16.37
C ARG A 35 -16.27 2.62 -16.84
N GLY A 36 -15.15 1.93 -16.92
CA GLY A 36 -15.08 0.54 -17.36
C GLY A 36 -15.46 -0.44 -16.25
N ALA A 37 -15.95 -1.60 -16.69
CA ALA A 37 -16.02 -2.80 -15.87
C ALA A 37 -14.83 -3.71 -16.20
N GLY A 38 -14.49 -4.66 -15.33
CA GLY A 38 -13.47 -5.66 -15.63
C GLY A 38 -12.20 -5.50 -14.79
N LEU A 39 -11.04 -5.53 -15.44
CA LEU A 39 -9.76 -5.55 -14.75
C LEU A 39 -9.35 -4.15 -14.26
N LEU A 40 -9.37 -3.93 -12.96
CA LEU A 40 -8.95 -2.68 -12.33
C LEU A 40 -7.44 -2.59 -12.25
N ASN A 41 -6.89 -1.38 -12.32
CA ASN A 41 -5.46 -1.11 -12.30
C ASN A 41 -5.10 -0.11 -11.21
N LEU A 42 -4.14 -0.46 -10.36
CA LEU A 42 -3.54 0.47 -9.41
C LEU A 42 -2.33 1.14 -10.04
N HIS A 43 -2.44 2.42 -10.36
CA HIS A 43 -1.33 3.23 -10.86
C HIS A 43 -0.62 3.93 -9.69
N TYR A 44 0.74 4.04 -9.71
CA TYR A 44 1.54 4.63 -8.63
C TYR A 44 1.09 6.04 -8.22
N GLY A 45 0.65 6.85 -9.17
CA GLY A 45 0.14 8.20 -8.90
C GLY A 45 -1.04 8.22 -7.93
N MET A 46 -1.81 7.13 -7.83
CA MET A 46 -2.89 7.01 -6.85
C MET A 46 -2.36 6.74 -5.44
N ILE A 47 -1.23 6.06 -5.31
CA ILE A 47 -0.55 5.84 -4.02
C ILE A 47 -0.02 7.16 -3.49
N HIS A 48 0.55 8.01 -4.36
CA HIS A 48 1.02 9.34 -3.97
C HIS A 48 -0.12 10.29 -3.65
N ASN A 49 -1.20 10.26 -4.44
CA ASN A 49 -2.28 11.25 -4.41
C ASN A 49 -3.65 10.58 -4.31
N GLY A 50 -4.18 10.42 -3.10
CA GLY A 50 -5.58 10.17 -2.89
C GLY A 50 -5.98 8.82 -2.30
N LEU A 51 -5.18 7.77 -2.37
CA LEU A 51 -5.52 6.52 -1.69
C LEU A 51 -5.07 6.52 -0.22
N PRO A 52 -5.93 6.03 0.69
CA PRO A 52 -5.54 5.80 2.07
C PRO A 52 -4.55 4.62 2.16
N VAL A 53 -3.85 4.52 3.30
CA VAL A 53 -2.96 3.41 3.60
C VAL A 53 -3.68 2.05 3.55
N GLN A 54 -4.96 2.04 3.97
CA GLN A 54 -5.85 0.88 3.89
C GLN A 54 -6.87 1.09 2.78
N VAL A 55 -6.72 0.38 1.67
CA VAL A 55 -7.60 0.52 0.50
C VAL A 55 -8.76 -0.45 0.57
N ASP A 56 -9.96 0.10 0.61
CA ASP A 56 -11.22 -0.61 0.41
C ASP A 56 -11.76 -0.24 -0.97
N VAL A 57 -11.71 -1.17 -1.92
CA VAL A 57 -12.07 -0.94 -3.32
C VAL A 57 -13.59 -0.75 -3.52
N SER A 58 -14.39 -1.02 -2.49
CA SER A 58 -15.81 -0.64 -2.49
C SER A 58 -16.02 0.87 -2.28
N LYS A 59 -15.04 1.54 -1.65
CA LYS A 59 -15.07 2.98 -1.32
C LYS A 59 -14.07 3.79 -2.12
N ASN A 60 -12.95 3.17 -2.50
CA ASN A 60 -11.86 3.81 -3.21
C ASN A 60 -11.89 3.37 -4.68
N ALA A 61 -12.34 4.23 -5.57
CA ALA A 61 -12.45 3.93 -6.99
C ALA A 61 -11.08 3.76 -7.62
N LEU A 62 -10.85 2.64 -8.28
CA LEU A 62 -9.70 2.39 -9.15
C LEU A 62 -10.16 2.44 -10.62
N PRO A 63 -9.33 2.95 -11.55
CA PRO A 63 -9.63 2.88 -12.97
C PRO A 63 -9.58 1.44 -13.47
N SER A 64 -10.33 1.13 -14.48
CA SER A 64 -10.23 -0.11 -15.25
C SER A 64 -9.23 0.06 -16.41
N ILE A 65 -8.65 -1.04 -16.84
CA ILE A 65 -7.86 -1.10 -18.06
C ILE A 65 -8.84 -1.12 -19.25
N LYS A 66 -8.59 -0.30 -20.27
CA LYS A 66 -9.33 -0.37 -21.55
C LYS A 66 -9.09 -1.71 -22.22
N GLU A 67 -10.11 -2.32 -22.82
CA GLU A 67 -10.07 -3.70 -23.31
C GLU A 67 -8.91 -4.00 -24.27
N ASP A 68 -8.56 -3.06 -25.14
CA ASP A 68 -7.46 -3.20 -26.10
C ASP A 68 -6.06 -3.33 -25.45
N TYR A 69 -5.95 -2.98 -24.17
CA TYR A 69 -4.68 -2.94 -23.44
C TYR A 69 -4.57 -4.01 -22.36
N TYR A 70 -5.47 -4.98 -22.31
CA TYR A 70 -5.42 -6.04 -21.30
C TYR A 70 -4.10 -6.82 -21.39
N PRO A 71 -3.33 -6.90 -20.29
CA PRO A 71 -2.07 -7.63 -20.28
C PRO A 71 -2.32 -9.12 -20.46
N LYS A 72 -1.47 -9.78 -21.26
CA LYS A 72 -1.59 -11.24 -21.51
C LYS A 72 -1.30 -12.08 -20.26
N LYS A 73 -0.48 -11.57 -19.36
CA LYS A 73 -0.11 -12.21 -18.09
C LYS A 73 -0.15 -11.17 -16.99
N TYR A 74 -0.77 -11.50 -15.87
CA TYR A 74 -0.83 -10.64 -14.69
C TYR A 74 -1.10 -11.45 -13.44
N THR A 75 -0.80 -10.86 -12.29
CA THR A 75 -1.12 -11.41 -10.98
C THR A 75 -2.20 -10.56 -10.34
N LEU A 76 -3.33 -11.18 -9.99
CA LEU A 76 -4.41 -10.50 -9.29
C LEU A 76 -4.01 -10.17 -7.84
N CYS A 77 -4.33 -8.96 -7.42
CA CYS A 77 -4.26 -8.56 -6.03
C CYS A 77 -5.30 -9.31 -5.20
N LYS A 78 -4.93 -9.64 -3.98
CA LYS A 78 -5.78 -10.26 -2.95
C LYS A 78 -5.86 -9.36 -1.73
N GLU A 79 -6.85 -9.59 -0.90
CA GLU A 79 -6.93 -8.94 0.41
C GLU A 79 -5.67 -9.24 1.23
N GLY A 80 -5.11 -8.19 1.82
CA GLY A 80 -3.84 -8.24 2.51
C GLY A 80 -2.60 -8.12 1.61
N ASP A 81 -2.71 -8.03 0.28
CA ASP A 81 -1.58 -7.67 -0.56
C ASP A 81 -1.18 -6.21 -0.34
N ILE A 82 0.08 -5.91 -0.59
CA ILE A 82 0.67 -4.59 -0.46
C ILE A 82 1.16 -4.11 -1.83
N ALA A 83 1.00 -2.83 -2.10
CA ALA A 83 1.58 -2.19 -3.28
C ALA A 83 2.42 -0.99 -2.84
N PHE A 84 3.65 -0.92 -3.34
CA PHE A 84 4.58 0.18 -3.09
C PHE A 84 4.73 1.02 -4.35
N ALA A 85 4.82 2.35 -4.21
CA ALA A 85 5.30 3.21 -5.28
C ALA A 85 6.81 3.07 -5.41
N ASP A 86 7.28 2.65 -6.59
CA ASP A 86 8.71 2.37 -6.82
C ASP A 86 9.52 3.63 -7.11
N ALA A 87 8.86 4.74 -7.44
CA ALA A 87 9.51 6.00 -7.80
C ALA A 87 8.78 7.20 -7.21
N SER A 88 9.54 8.24 -6.83
CA SER A 88 9.03 9.54 -6.38
C SER A 88 10.06 10.63 -6.59
N GLU A 89 9.60 11.88 -6.81
CA GLU A 89 10.45 13.07 -6.78
C GLU A 89 10.83 13.47 -5.34
N ASP A 90 10.09 13.01 -4.33
CA ASP A 90 10.40 13.22 -2.92
C ASP A 90 10.90 11.91 -2.28
N THR A 91 12.04 11.99 -1.59
CA THR A 91 12.58 10.86 -0.80
C THR A 91 11.66 10.41 0.33
N ASN A 92 10.74 11.25 0.78
CA ASN A 92 9.76 10.87 1.80
C ASN A 92 8.65 9.98 1.25
N ASP A 93 8.40 10.05 -0.07
CA ASP A 93 7.30 9.34 -0.73
C ASP A 93 7.76 8.12 -1.53
N VAL A 94 9.06 7.95 -1.78
CA VAL A 94 9.56 6.72 -2.42
C VAL A 94 9.32 5.53 -1.50
N GLY A 95 8.79 4.45 -2.06
CA GLY A 95 8.39 3.27 -1.30
C GLY A 95 7.11 3.44 -0.47
N LYS A 96 6.37 4.56 -0.65
CA LYS A 96 5.05 4.72 -0.05
C LYS A 96 4.15 3.55 -0.41
N ALA A 97 3.44 3.02 0.57
CA ALA A 97 2.72 1.77 0.44
C ALA A 97 1.22 1.91 0.75
N ILE A 98 0.43 1.08 0.09
CA ILE A 98 -0.97 0.82 0.45
C ILE A 98 -1.20 -0.67 0.63
N GLU A 99 -2.11 -1.05 1.50
CA GLU A 99 -2.57 -2.43 1.66
C GLU A 99 -4.00 -2.56 1.16
N PHE A 100 -4.28 -3.60 0.35
CA PHE A 100 -5.65 -3.94 -0.05
C PHE A 100 -6.38 -4.62 1.11
N ASN A 101 -7.12 -3.83 1.87
CA ASN A 101 -7.89 -4.33 3.02
C ASN A 101 -9.18 -5.02 2.58
N ASN A 102 -9.81 -4.55 1.50
CA ASN A 102 -10.99 -5.14 0.90
C ASN A 102 -10.96 -4.97 -0.62
N CYS A 103 -10.92 -6.08 -1.34
CA CYS A 103 -10.97 -6.10 -2.81
C CYS A 103 -12.40 -6.07 -3.36
N ALA A 104 -13.43 -6.21 -2.52
CA ALA A 104 -14.84 -6.23 -2.90
C ALA A 104 -15.18 -7.22 -4.03
N GLY A 105 -14.46 -8.35 -4.10
CA GLY A 105 -14.61 -9.37 -5.15
C GLY A 105 -14.19 -8.92 -6.55
N LYS A 106 -13.52 -7.75 -6.70
CA LYS A 106 -13.09 -7.22 -7.99
C LYS A 106 -11.73 -7.79 -8.39
N SER A 107 -11.51 -7.89 -9.71
CA SER A 107 -10.20 -8.24 -10.29
C SER A 107 -9.32 -6.99 -10.36
N ILE A 108 -8.20 -7.00 -9.66
CA ILE A 108 -7.31 -5.84 -9.53
C ILE A 108 -5.88 -6.28 -9.84
N VAL A 109 -5.12 -5.43 -10.54
CA VAL A 109 -3.70 -5.61 -10.78
C VAL A 109 -2.91 -4.36 -10.39
N CYS A 110 -1.66 -4.55 -10.01
CA CYS A 110 -0.73 -3.46 -9.82
C CYS A 110 -0.14 -3.01 -11.17
N GLY A 111 -0.06 -1.70 -11.37
CA GLY A 111 0.29 -1.06 -12.63
C GLY A 111 1.65 -0.38 -12.63
N LEU A 112 1.76 0.62 -13.50
CA LEU A 112 2.98 1.39 -13.74
C LEU A 112 3.57 1.93 -12.43
N HIS A 113 4.88 1.79 -12.30
CA HIS A 113 5.66 2.27 -11.15
C HIS A 113 5.14 1.79 -9.80
N THR A 114 4.70 0.52 -9.75
CA THR A 114 4.35 -0.14 -8.50
C THR A 114 5.15 -1.42 -8.31
N ILE A 115 5.37 -1.80 -7.05
CA ILE A 115 5.89 -3.12 -6.65
C ILE A 115 4.77 -3.82 -5.90
N HIS A 116 4.33 -4.97 -6.40
CA HIS A 116 3.27 -5.77 -5.80
C HIS A 116 3.87 -6.83 -4.88
N GLY A 117 3.46 -6.85 -3.61
CA GLY A 117 3.94 -7.79 -2.61
C GLY A 117 2.82 -8.54 -1.89
N ARG A 118 3.08 -9.80 -1.51
CA ARG A 118 2.18 -10.67 -0.75
C ARG A 118 2.91 -11.37 0.39
N ASP A 119 2.33 -11.38 1.56
CA ASP A 119 2.84 -12.18 2.68
C ASP A 119 2.65 -13.69 2.38
N ARG A 120 3.74 -14.35 1.98
CA ARG A 120 3.74 -15.79 1.64
C ARG A 120 3.76 -16.71 2.86
N LEU A 121 4.19 -16.19 4.02
CA LEU A 121 4.33 -16.96 5.26
C LEU A 121 3.12 -16.76 6.20
N GLY A 122 2.24 -15.83 5.87
CA GLY A 122 1.10 -15.49 6.72
C GLY A 122 1.51 -14.92 8.07
N LEU A 123 2.64 -14.21 8.17
CA LEU A 123 3.13 -13.61 9.41
C LEU A 123 2.35 -12.37 9.82
N THR A 124 1.64 -11.75 8.89
CA THR A 124 0.95 -10.49 9.12
C THR A 124 -0.57 -10.65 9.07
N SER A 125 -1.26 -9.86 9.88
CA SER A 125 -2.71 -9.73 9.80
C SER A 125 -3.09 -8.75 8.69
N ILE A 126 -4.24 -8.96 8.02
CA ILE A 126 -4.80 -7.98 7.08
C ILE A 126 -5.06 -6.67 7.83
N GLY A 127 -4.74 -5.54 7.20
CA GLY A 127 -4.83 -4.20 7.77
C GLY A 127 -3.60 -3.77 8.58
N PHE A 128 -2.62 -4.64 8.82
CA PHE A 128 -1.42 -4.30 9.58
C PHE A 128 -0.26 -3.83 8.70
N LYS A 129 -0.07 -4.45 7.53
CA LYS A 129 1.08 -4.16 6.65
C LYS A 129 1.11 -2.73 6.14
N GLY A 130 -0.04 -2.16 5.79
CA GLY A 130 -0.11 -0.76 5.36
C GLY A 130 0.51 0.17 6.39
N TYR A 131 0.18 0.00 7.67
CA TYR A 131 0.77 0.79 8.77
C TYR A 131 2.22 0.44 9.05
N LEU A 132 2.60 -0.84 8.97
CA LEU A 132 3.99 -1.27 9.12
C LEU A 132 4.89 -0.56 8.10
N PHE A 133 4.48 -0.56 6.82
CA PHE A 133 5.19 0.10 5.72
C PHE A 133 4.94 1.62 5.61
N SER A 134 4.17 2.19 6.54
CA SER A 134 4.08 3.64 6.77
C SER A 134 4.88 4.09 7.98
N SER A 135 5.57 3.17 8.68
CA SER A 135 6.33 3.49 9.88
C SER A 135 7.61 4.25 9.57
N LYS A 136 8.04 5.11 10.51
CA LYS A 136 9.32 5.81 10.40
C LYS A 136 10.51 4.85 10.21
N VAL A 137 10.49 3.71 10.89
CA VAL A 137 11.56 2.68 10.80
C VAL A 137 11.69 2.14 9.38
N TYR A 138 10.58 1.93 8.69
CA TYR A 138 10.58 1.53 7.29
C TYR A 138 11.09 2.66 6.39
N HIS A 139 10.52 3.85 6.51
CA HIS A 139 10.89 4.99 5.66
C HIS A 139 12.37 5.37 5.79
N ASP A 140 12.94 5.37 7.00
CA ASP A 140 14.36 5.66 7.20
C ASP A 140 15.26 4.67 6.45
N GLN A 141 14.90 3.38 6.42
CA GLN A 141 15.63 2.36 5.67
C GLN A 141 15.47 2.54 4.17
N ILE A 142 14.25 2.76 3.66
CA ILE A 142 14.01 3.02 2.24
C ILE A 142 14.79 4.23 1.74
N LYS A 143 14.79 5.33 2.49
CA LYS A 143 15.57 6.53 2.14
C LYS A 143 17.06 6.26 2.00
N SER A 144 17.61 5.37 2.81
CA SER A 144 19.05 5.06 2.77
C SER A 144 19.45 4.22 1.56
N ILE A 145 18.52 3.47 0.97
CA ILE A 145 18.77 2.56 -0.15
C ILE A 145 18.19 3.07 -1.48
N ALA A 146 17.31 4.07 -1.46
CA ALA A 146 16.75 4.67 -2.66
C ALA A 146 17.83 5.34 -3.51
N GLN A 147 17.77 5.13 -4.83
CA GLN A 147 18.73 5.65 -5.79
C GLN A 147 18.09 6.72 -6.65
N GLY A 148 18.85 7.77 -6.96
CA GLY A 148 18.43 8.86 -7.82
C GLY A 148 18.90 10.22 -7.33
N THR A 149 18.76 11.23 -8.19
CA THR A 149 19.13 12.63 -7.86
C THR A 149 17.94 13.59 -7.98
N LYS A 150 17.03 13.34 -8.91
CA LYS A 150 15.78 14.11 -9.11
C LYS A 150 14.55 13.22 -8.90
N VAL A 151 14.62 11.98 -9.38
CA VAL A 151 13.62 10.95 -9.13
C VAL A 151 14.33 9.84 -8.37
N PHE A 152 13.84 9.54 -7.18
CA PHE A 152 14.32 8.46 -6.33
C PHE A 152 13.54 7.21 -6.65
N SER A 153 14.22 6.07 -6.75
CA SER A 153 13.58 4.80 -7.06
C SER A 153 14.12 3.65 -6.24
N ILE A 154 13.27 2.65 -6.05
CA ILE A 154 13.56 1.37 -5.43
C ILE A 154 13.12 0.23 -6.34
N LYS A 155 13.68 -0.94 -6.10
CA LYS A 155 13.32 -2.20 -6.78
C LYS A 155 12.93 -3.24 -5.74
N ALA A 156 12.25 -4.31 -6.16
CA ALA A 156 11.91 -5.42 -5.27
C ALA A 156 13.15 -6.00 -4.56
N SER A 157 14.32 -6.05 -5.21
CA SER A 157 15.57 -6.50 -4.60
C SER A 157 16.08 -5.62 -3.44
N ASN A 158 15.67 -4.35 -3.37
CA ASN A 158 16.07 -3.49 -2.25
C ASN A 158 15.43 -3.91 -0.92
N PHE A 159 14.33 -4.64 -0.96
CA PHE A 159 13.70 -5.18 0.26
C PHE A 159 14.51 -6.28 0.93
N ASP A 160 15.58 -6.77 0.30
CA ASP A 160 16.58 -7.65 0.92
C ASP A 160 17.38 -6.94 2.03
N GLU A 161 17.42 -5.62 1.99
CA GLU A 161 18.14 -4.79 2.97
C GLU A 161 17.22 -4.25 4.08
N VAL A 162 15.89 -4.37 3.93
CA VAL A 162 14.91 -3.82 4.87
C VAL A 162 14.55 -4.83 5.95
N ILE A 163 14.77 -4.47 7.22
CA ILE A 163 14.46 -5.31 8.38
C ILE A 163 13.41 -4.62 9.23
N LEU A 164 12.30 -5.33 9.49
CA LEU A 164 11.18 -4.82 10.29
C LEU A 164 10.86 -5.76 11.45
N GLY A 165 10.42 -5.16 12.57
CA GLY A 165 9.90 -5.91 13.69
C GLY A 165 8.43 -6.26 13.50
N LEU A 166 8.07 -7.52 13.73
CA LEU A 166 6.69 -7.99 13.69
C LEU A 166 6.26 -8.42 15.10
N PRO A 167 5.20 -7.82 15.66
CA PRO A 167 4.57 -8.33 16.89
C PRO A 167 3.75 -9.59 16.59
N LYS A 168 3.29 -10.25 17.63
CA LYS A 168 2.33 -11.36 17.49
C LYS A 168 1.04 -10.86 16.83
N LYS A 169 0.33 -11.76 16.14
CA LYS A 169 -0.89 -11.40 15.35
C LYS A 169 -1.98 -10.73 16.18
N GLU A 170 -2.11 -11.07 17.45
CA GLU A 170 -3.08 -10.44 18.36
C GLU A 170 -2.75 -8.95 18.57
N GLU A 171 -1.46 -8.65 18.76
CA GLU A 171 -0.98 -7.28 18.89
C GLU A 171 -1.11 -6.51 17.56
N GLN A 172 -0.78 -7.15 16.42
CA GLN A 172 -0.96 -6.57 15.09
C GLN A 172 -2.41 -6.15 14.85
N LYS A 173 -3.37 -7.03 15.13
CA LYS A 173 -4.82 -6.74 14.99
C LYS A 173 -5.24 -5.56 15.85
N LYS A 174 -4.73 -5.48 17.07
CA LYS A 174 -5.07 -4.38 17.98
C LYS A 174 -4.48 -3.05 17.53
N ILE A 175 -3.23 -3.06 17.03
CA ILE A 175 -2.57 -1.90 16.45
C ILE A 175 -3.35 -1.41 15.21
N SER A 176 -3.63 -2.30 14.26
CA SER A 176 -4.34 -1.92 13.04
C SER A 176 -5.75 -1.43 13.31
N SER A 177 -6.50 -2.08 14.21
CA SER A 177 -7.85 -1.61 14.60
C SER A 177 -7.84 -0.20 15.20
N LEU A 178 -6.87 0.09 16.08
CA LEU A 178 -6.72 1.44 16.64
C LEU A 178 -6.41 2.47 15.55
N LEU A 179 -5.43 2.18 14.68
CA LEU A 179 -5.00 3.11 13.64
C LEU A 179 -6.11 3.33 12.59
N MET A 180 -6.81 2.27 12.17
CA MET A 180 -7.99 2.40 11.29
C MET A 180 -9.08 3.28 11.91
N THR A 181 -9.35 3.13 13.21
CA THR A 181 -10.32 3.99 13.91
C THR A 181 -9.89 5.46 13.93
N ILE A 182 -8.59 5.72 14.05
CA ILE A 182 -8.04 7.09 13.99
C ILE A 182 -8.18 7.65 12.58
N ASP A 183 -7.83 6.88 11.55
CA ASP A 183 -7.96 7.29 10.15
C ASP A 183 -9.41 7.61 9.78
N ASP A 184 -10.37 6.77 10.20
CA ASP A 184 -11.80 7.00 9.99
C ASP A 184 -12.28 8.31 10.66
N ARG A 185 -11.79 8.61 11.86
CA ARG A 185 -12.10 9.86 12.55
C ARG A 185 -11.52 11.07 11.82
N ILE A 186 -10.26 10.99 11.38
CA ILE A 186 -9.59 12.06 10.61
C ILE A 186 -10.37 12.31 9.32
N LEU A 187 -10.73 11.26 8.58
CA LEU A 187 -11.50 11.38 7.34
C LEU A 187 -12.88 12.03 7.58
N THR A 188 -13.55 11.63 8.65
CA THR A 188 -14.85 12.19 9.02
C THR A 188 -14.75 13.68 9.36
N GLN A 189 -13.75 14.06 10.17
CA GLN A 189 -13.52 15.47 10.51
C GLN A 189 -13.16 16.32 9.30
N SER A 190 -12.33 15.78 8.38
CA SER A 190 -11.96 16.47 7.14
C SER A 190 -13.18 16.75 6.27
N LYS A 191 -14.12 15.81 6.13
CA LYS A 191 -15.37 16.01 5.39
C LYS A 191 -16.26 17.08 6.03
N ILE A 192 -16.40 17.07 7.36
CA ILE A 192 -17.18 18.10 8.07
C ILE A 192 -16.58 19.48 7.84
N ILE A 193 -15.25 19.61 7.91
CA ILE A 193 -14.56 20.90 7.65
C ILE A 193 -14.81 21.36 6.22
N GLU A 194 -14.71 20.47 5.23
CA GLU A 194 -14.96 20.77 3.83
C GLU A 194 -16.41 21.25 3.61
N GLU A 195 -17.38 20.54 4.15
CA GLU A 195 -18.80 20.93 4.09
C GLU A 195 -19.08 22.31 4.72
N LEU A 196 -18.51 22.56 5.91
CA LEU A 196 -18.65 23.86 6.56
C LEU A 196 -17.97 25.01 5.81
N THR A 197 -16.88 24.70 5.10
CA THR A 197 -16.15 25.69 4.30
C THR A 197 -16.90 26.04 3.02
N THR A 198 -17.62 25.09 2.42
CA THR A 198 -18.43 25.31 1.21
C THR A 198 -19.75 26.04 1.48
N LEU A 199 -20.20 26.07 2.74
CA LEU A 199 -21.42 26.81 3.16
C LEU A 199 -21.16 28.30 3.41
N ARG A 200 -19.93 28.78 3.27
CA ARG A 200 -19.55 30.21 3.39
C ARG A 200 -19.46 30.87 2.02
#